data_9fe220bd6b590fd9764a44624c9d23d3
#
_entry.id   9fe220bd6b590fd9764a44624c9d23d3
#
_cell.length_a   1.000
_cell.length_b   1.000
_cell.length_c   1.000
_cell.angle_alpha   90.00
_cell.angle_beta   90.00
_cell.angle_gamma   90.00
#
_symmetry.space_group_name_H-M   'P 1'
#
loop_
_entity.id
_entity.type
_entity.pdbx_description
1 polymer ?
#
loop_
_entity_poly.entity_id
_entity_poly.type
_entity_poly.pdbx_seq_one_letter_code
_entity_poly.pdbx_strand_id
1 'polypeptide(L)'
;MNKPFHLKSIVLVGGHLLFALLFFYSIFFWKERQAFDAAHYLLEIILRKSFFVAHVRPLGVVSQILPVIGVWVGVPLKWLMVFYSFGDVLYYYLLFLLLIFYFKNERATLWFFIIYLSTLAYSFYCPVTELLQGLVLIPVVSCLIEKGGLGSQTWIYLLSLLILFSHPLLFIPLGALFAFGFFRNKLEKKHFYLTLWFIVLLAIKFLTLDKYDSQKTFYPVVYNDYGNINNITDIAYLFSFFKMLFINYSILFFLFGWSCFLLFYNKAIRSLLIYVGGVFGFLLIIISTHHFEHISNYSERMLLPLPCLVSLPIAFFELNKSRLKIQQFSFIILFVFFIFRLTQIYQVGQEFVLRNEQMKRIIDVSRLMGAQKVIADENLLEQLPFANTGWCYSIESMFLSAVDGPEKVVSVAMLHEHMDRIKQQGNEVSKRQWIKWTEFILPDDSLPSNYFSFKQQNYVPLLGDSASNKSLKSVSLKIINASKQFFHNEAFIDVSFGIKDSLVLLPNNTAIRIRYNEKETFFYLYGPASNKVPQRIQLPDPAVDLNAIQLDLTTTD
;
A
#
# COMPACT_ATOMS: atom_id res chain seq x y z
N MET A 1 -24.36 42.59 -1.03
CA MET A 1 -24.58 41.55 -2.03
C MET A 1 -23.59 40.39 -1.81
N ASN A 2 -23.97 39.37 -1.10
CA ASN A 2 -23.15 38.17 -0.94
C ASN A 2 -23.18 37.39 -2.27
N LYS A 3 -22.05 37.39 -3.01
CA LYS A 3 -21.91 36.54 -4.19
C LYS A 3 -22.17 35.09 -3.76
N PRO A 4 -23.02 34.33 -4.46
CA PRO A 4 -23.23 32.94 -4.11
C PRO A 4 -21.89 32.21 -4.17
N PHE A 5 -21.60 31.49 -3.08
CA PHE A 5 -20.40 30.70 -2.94
C PHE A 5 -20.41 29.61 -4.02
N HIS A 6 -19.55 29.72 -5.02
CA HIS A 6 -19.54 28.82 -6.15
C HIS A 6 -18.85 27.49 -5.76
N LEU A 7 -19.67 26.46 -5.51
CA LEU A 7 -19.19 25.08 -5.27
C LEU A 7 -18.08 24.68 -6.26
N LYS A 8 -18.27 25.05 -7.53
CA LYS A 8 -17.32 24.81 -8.60
C LYS A 8 -15.90 25.33 -8.26
N SER A 9 -15.79 26.55 -7.76
CA SER A 9 -14.48 27.15 -7.44
C SER A 9 -13.79 26.41 -6.31
N ILE A 10 -14.53 25.93 -5.30
CA ILE A 10 -13.93 25.19 -4.17
C ILE A 10 -13.47 23.82 -4.62
N VAL A 11 -14.33 23.08 -5.33
CA VAL A 11 -13.98 21.74 -5.83
C VAL A 11 -12.81 21.84 -6.81
N LEU A 12 -12.76 22.90 -7.64
CA LEU A 12 -11.65 23.13 -8.56
C LEU A 12 -10.36 23.44 -7.83
N VAL A 13 -10.32 24.49 -7.02
CA VAL A 13 -9.10 24.92 -6.32
C VAL A 13 -8.66 23.87 -5.29
N GLY A 14 -9.59 23.36 -4.48
CA GLY A 14 -9.32 22.30 -3.51
C GLY A 14 -8.79 21.04 -4.18
N GLY A 15 -9.37 20.66 -5.32
CA GLY A 15 -8.91 19.50 -6.10
C GLY A 15 -7.49 19.64 -6.61
N HIS A 16 -7.13 20.81 -7.18
CA HIS A 16 -5.75 21.06 -7.60
C HIS A 16 -4.76 21.04 -6.43
N LEU A 17 -5.12 21.62 -5.28
CA LEU A 17 -4.27 21.60 -4.09
C LEU A 17 -4.08 20.18 -3.53
N LEU A 18 -5.16 19.39 -3.47
CA LEU A 18 -5.10 17.99 -3.04
C LEU A 18 -4.18 17.17 -3.97
N PHE A 19 -4.33 17.31 -5.29
CA PHE A 19 -3.47 16.62 -6.24
C PHE A 19 -2.03 17.13 -6.22
N ALA A 20 -1.78 18.42 -6.00
CA ALA A 20 -0.43 18.94 -5.83
C ALA A 20 0.30 18.27 -4.66
N LEU A 21 -0.39 18.06 -3.52
CA LEU A 21 0.15 17.33 -2.36
C LEU A 21 0.35 15.84 -2.66
N LEU A 22 -0.59 15.20 -3.36
CA LEU A 22 -0.44 13.78 -3.75
C LEU A 22 0.70 13.57 -4.75
N PHE A 23 0.90 14.48 -5.70
CA PHE A 23 2.07 14.47 -6.57
C PHE A 23 3.36 14.68 -5.79
N PHE A 24 3.37 15.62 -4.85
CA PHE A 24 4.51 15.80 -3.96
C PHE A 24 4.82 14.51 -3.20
N TYR A 25 3.81 13.85 -2.59
CA TYR A 25 4.01 12.58 -1.90
C TYR A 25 4.46 11.46 -2.85
N SER A 26 3.94 11.40 -4.07
CA SER A 26 4.35 10.37 -5.04
C SER A 26 5.82 10.52 -5.45
N ILE A 27 6.34 11.75 -5.49
CA ILE A 27 7.75 12.02 -5.78
C ILE A 27 8.60 11.88 -4.53
N PHE A 28 8.11 12.30 -3.36
CA PHE A 28 8.86 12.21 -2.10
C PHE A 28 9.04 10.77 -1.65
N PHE A 29 7.96 9.96 -1.71
CA PHE A 29 7.93 8.55 -1.31
C PHE A 29 8.09 7.58 -2.49
N TRP A 30 8.82 7.95 -3.55
CA TRP A 30 8.92 7.13 -4.74
C TRP A 30 9.52 5.73 -4.49
N LYS A 31 10.41 5.56 -3.51
CA LYS A 31 10.98 4.27 -3.09
C LYS A 31 9.95 3.44 -2.33
N GLU A 32 9.27 4.06 -1.39
CA GLU A 32 8.27 3.47 -0.52
C GLU A 32 7.07 2.94 -1.32
N ARG A 33 6.80 3.56 -2.46
CA ARG A 33 5.75 3.15 -3.40
C ARG A 33 6.16 2.01 -4.35
N GLN A 34 7.33 1.40 -4.13
CA GLN A 34 7.78 0.18 -4.82
C GLN A 34 7.69 -1.05 -3.89
N ALA A 35 6.80 -1.06 -2.93
CA ALA A 35 6.59 -2.21 -2.06
C ALA A 35 5.59 -3.22 -2.69
N PHE A 36 5.75 -4.49 -2.34
CA PHE A 36 4.83 -5.59 -2.67
C PHE A 36 4.56 -5.75 -4.17
N ASP A 37 3.27 -5.81 -4.55
CA ASP A 37 2.82 -5.96 -5.94
C ASP A 37 3.42 -4.90 -6.87
N ALA A 38 3.67 -3.68 -6.36
CA ALA A 38 4.22 -2.61 -7.16
C ALA A 38 5.64 -2.93 -7.66
N ALA A 39 6.50 -3.47 -6.79
CA ALA A 39 7.83 -3.92 -7.18
C ALA A 39 7.75 -5.05 -8.22
N HIS A 40 6.86 -6.02 -8.00
CA HIS A 40 6.65 -7.11 -8.94
C HIS A 40 6.19 -6.61 -10.32
N TYR A 41 5.19 -5.73 -10.37
CA TYR A 41 4.67 -5.20 -11.65
C TYR A 41 5.72 -4.38 -12.38
N LEU A 42 6.49 -3.55 -11.68
CA LEU A 42 7.56 -2.78 -12.33
C LEU A 42 8.67 -3.69 -12.86
N LEU A 43 9.01 -4.77 -12.14
CA LEU A 43 9.95 -5.77 -12.63
C LEU A 43 9.43 -6.45 -13.92
N GLU A 44 8.15 -6.86 -13.93
CA GLU A 44 7.54 -7.46 -15.12
C GLU A 44 7.56 -6.53 -16.34
N ILE A 45 7.31 -5.23 -16.12
CA ILE A 45 7.41 -4.21 -17.17
C ILE A 45 8.84 -4.14 -17.72
N ILE A 46 9.84 -4.16 -16.85
CA ILE A 46 11.26 -4.12 -17.22
C ILE A 46 11.64 -5.38 -18.01
N LEU A 47 11.22 -6.57 -17.54
CA LEU A 47 11.53 -7.85 -18.18
C LEU A 47 10.86 -7.98 -19.54
N ARG A 48 9.59 -7.61 -19.65
CA ARG A 48 8.77 -7.79 -20.86
C ARG A 48 8.90 -6.64 -21.85
N LYS A 49 9.38 -5.48 -21.39
CA LYS A 49 9.37 -4.20 -22.15
C LYS A 49 7.98 -3.85 -22.67
N SER A 50 6.94 -4.23 -21.94
CA SER A 50 5.54 -4.07 -22.30
C SER A 50 4.66 -4.00 -21.05
N PHE A 51 3.37 -3.72 -21.24
CA PHE A 51 2.41 -3.77 -20.14
C PHE A 51 2.30 -5.17 -19.53
N PHE A 52 2.17 -5.21 -18.22
CA PHE A 52 1.90 -6.42 -17.48
C PHE A 52 0.47 -6.41 -16.93
N VAL A 53 -0.33 -7.37 -17.35
CA VAL A 53 -1.72 -7.55 -16.90
C VAL A 53 -1.79 -8.81 -16.06
N ALA A 54 -1.86 -8.67 -14.74
CA ALA A 54 -2.08 -9.79 -13.84
C ALA A 54 -3.58 -10.11 -13.74
N HIS A 55 -3.91 -11.38 -13.55
CA HIS A 55 -5.27 -11.85 -13.25
C HIS A 55 -6.36 -11.34 -14.22
N VAL A 56 -6.00 -11.08 -15.48
CA VAL A 56 -6.93 -10.52 -16.49
C VAL A 56 -7.56 -9.19 -16.03
N ARG A 57 -6.78 -8.33 -15.34
CA ARG A 57 -7.23 -7.03 -14.79
C ARG A 57 -6.68 -5.86 -15.60
N PRO A 58 -7.41 -5.42 -16.64
CA PRO A 58 -6.88 -4.50 -17.65
C PRO A 58 -6.60 -3.08 -17.13
N LEU A 59 -7.26 -2.60 -16.07
CA LEU A 59 -7.01 -1.26 -15.54
C LEU A 59 -5.63 -1.09 -14.92
N GLY A 60 -4.98 -2.17 -14.48
CA GLY A 60 -3.61 -2.11 -13.98
C GLY A 60 -2.61 -1.49 -14.97
N VAL A 61 -2.92 -1.45 -16.28
CA VAL A 61 -2.04 -0.84 -17.28
C VAL A 61 -1.95 0.68 -17.19
N VAL A 62 -2.93 1.37 -16.60
CA VAL A 62 -2.95 2.85 -16.64
C VAL A 62 -1.81 3.48 -15.84
N SER A 63 -1.43 2.89 -14.70
CA SER A 63 -0.26 3.32 -13.93
C SER A 63 1.07 2.93 -14.58
N GLN A 64 1.04 1.99 -15.54
CA GLN A 64 2.22 1.45 -16.22
C GLN A 64 2.63 2.24 -17.46
N ILE A 65 1.82 3.17 -17.96
CA ILE A 65 2.08 3.89 -19.21
C ILE A 65 3.44 4.59 -19.18
N LEU A 66 3.71 5.38 -18.14
CA LEU A 66 4.96 6.12 -18.03
C LEU A 66 6.19 5.20 -17.87
N PRO A 67 6.21 4.20 -16.98
CA PRO A 67 7.35 3.29 -16.88
C PRO A 67 7.56 2.46 -18.16
N VAL A 68 6.52 2.03 -18.88
CA VAL A 68 6.68 1.33 -20.17
C VAL A 68 7.39 2.22 -21.19
N ILE A 69 6.94 3.48 -21.33
CA ILE A 69 7.62 4.45 -22.18
C ILE A 69 9.07 4.64 -21.71
N GLY A 70 9.31 4.77 -20.41
CA GLY A 70 10.63 4.91 -19.83
C GLY A 70 11.56 3.73 -20.16
N VAL A 71 11.06 2.49 -20.11
CA VAL A 71 11.82 1.29 -20.51
C VAL A 71 12.18 1.32 -21.99
N TRP A 72 11.26 1.73 -22.87
CA TRP A 72 11.52 1.82 -24.31
C TRP A 72 12.60 2.83 -24.67
N VAL A 73 12.67 3.95 -23.94
CA VAL A 73 13.69 4.98 -24.19
C VAL A 73 14.96 4.79 -23.34
N GLY A 74 15.04 3.71 -22.54
CA GLY A 74 16.24 3.37 -21.76
C GLY A 74 16.49 4.28 -20.56
N VAL A 75 15.44 4.77 -19.90
CA VAL A 75 15.55 5.64 -18.72
C VAL A 75 16.19 4.87 -17.54
N PRO A 76 17.10 5.48 -16.74
CA PRO A 76 17.66 4.86 -15.55
C PRO A 76 16.61 4.37 -14.56
N LEU A 77 16.91 3.31 -13.81
CA LEU A 77 16.00 2.64 -12.86
C LEU A 77 15.30 3.60 -11.90
N LYS A 78 16.05 4.55 -11.32
CA LYS A 78 15.50 5.58 -10.44
C LYS A 78 14.30 6.30 -11.04
N TRP A 79 14.42 6.71 -12.29
CA TRP A 79 13.36 7.45 -12.97
C TRP A 79 12.19 6.55 -13.37
N LEU A 80 12.43 5.26 -13.67
CA LEU A 80 11.35 4.30 -13.87
C LEU A 80 10.48 4.15 -12.61
N MET A 81 11.11 4.05 -11.45
CA MET A 81 10.41 3.99 -10.16
C MET A 81 9.62 5.28 -9.89
N VAL A 82 10.22 6.46 -10.17
CA VAL A 82 9.54 7.75 -10.06
C VAL A 82 8.36 7.83 -11.04
N PHE A 83 8.54 7.41 -12.29
CA PHE A 83 7.48 7.41 -13.31
C PHE A 83 6.32 6.51 -12.94
N TYR A 84 6.61 5.35 -12.35
CA TYR A 84 5.57 4.45 -11.88
C TYR A 84 4.76 5.05 -10.72
N SER A 85 5.46 5.61 -9.74
CA SER A 85 4.85 6.31 -8.61
C SER A 85 4.00 7.52 -9.06
N PHE A 86 4.54 8.36 -9.94
CA PHE A 86 3.89 9.55 -10.45
C PHE A 86 2.72 9.21 -11.39
N GLY A 87 2.90 8.22 -12.27
CA GLY A 87 1.90 7.81 -13.27
C GLY A 87 0.59 7.34 -12.66
N ASP A 88 0.65 6.67 -11.50
CA ASP A 88 -0.54 6.28 -10.77
C ASP A 88 -1.36 7.51 -10.31
N VAL A 89 -0.73 8.51 -9.69
CA VAL A 89 -1.42 9.74 -9.27
C VAL A 89 -1.92 10.54 -10.48
N LEU A 90 -1.15 10.54 -11.58
CA LEU A 90 -1.53 11.21 -12.83
C LEU A 90 -2.85 10.67 -13.40
N TYR A 91 -3.07 9.35 -13.34
CA TYR A 91 -4.33 8.75 -13.75
C TYR A 91 -5.54 9.36 -13.03
N TYR A 92 -5.49 9.44 -11.71
CA TYR A 92 -6.58 10.02 -10.91
C TYR A 92 -6.76 11.51 -11.18
N TYR A 93 -5.65 12.23 -11.38
CA TYR A 93 -5.70 13.66 -11.74
C TYR A 93 -6.38 13.89 -13.09
N LEU A 94 -6.08 13.07 -14.11
CA LEU A 94 -6.73 13.15 -15.41
C LEU A 94 -8.25 12.86 -15.33
N LEU A 95 -8.67 11.93 -14.48
CA LEU A 95 -10.10 11.68 -14.23
C LEU A 95 -10.77 12.87 -13.53
N PHE A 96 -10.10 13.50 -12.56
CA PHE A 96 -10.57 14.75 -11.95
C PHE A 96 -10.78 15.84 -13.02
N LEU A 97 -9.80 16.05 -13.90
CA LEU A 97 -9.91 17.02 -14.99
C LEU A 97 -11.07 16.67 -15.95
N LEU A 98 -11.23 15.40 -16.28
CA LEU A 98 -12.34 14.92 -17.11
C LEU A 98 -13.72 15.27 -16.47
N LEU A 99 -13.87 15.03 -15.17
CA LEU A 99 -15.13 15.28 -14.45
C LEU A 99 -15.44 16.79 -14.34
N ILE A 100 -14.45 17.61 -14.00
CA ILE A 100 -14.67 19.03 -13.72
C ILE A 100 -14.72 19.89 -15.00
N PHE A 101 -13.95 19.57 -16.04
CA PHE A 101 -13.87 20.38 -17.25
C PHE A 101 -14.73 19.86 -18.41
N TYR A 102 -14.72 18.53 -18.66
CA TYR A 102 -15.48 17.96 -19.77
C TYR A 102 -16.93 17.70 -19.38
N PHE A 103 -17.18 16.99 -18.28
CA PHE A 103 -18.53 16.74 -17.80
C PHE A 103 -19.14 17.95 -17.08
N LYS A 104 -18.32 18.85 -16.56
CA LYS A 104 -18.76 20.04 -15.79
C LYS A 104 -19.70 19.68 -14.65
N ASN A 105 -19.44 18.55 -13.99
CA ASN A 105 -20.28 17.97 -12.95
C ASN A 105 -19.54 17.99 -11.60
N GLU A 106 -19.76 19.06 -10.81
CA GLU A 106 -19.13 19.27 -9.51
C GLU A 106 -19.50 18.17 -8.50
N ARG A 107 -20.71 17.62 -8.58
CA ARG A 107 -21.17 16.54 -7.68
C ARG A 107 -20.44 15.24 -7.96
N ALA A 108 -20.35 14.85 -9.22
CA ALA A 108 -19.58 13.67 -9.60
C ALA A 108 -18.09 13.83 -9.26
N THR A 109 -17.55 15.05 -9.40
CA THR A 109 -16.18 15.37 -9.01
C THR A 109 -15.98 15.25 -7.49
N LEU A 110 -16.93 15.74 -6.69
CA LEU A 110 -16.88 15.56 -5.24
C LEU A 110 -16.98 14.09 -4.86
N TRP A 111 -17.89 13.35 -5.51
CA TRP A 111 -18.06 11.92 -5.28
C TRP A 111 -16.79 11.13 -5.64
N PHE A 112 -16.11 11.51 -6.71
CA PHE A 112 -14.80 11.01 -7.06
C PHE A 112 -13.79 11.21 -5.91
N PHE A 113 -13.68 12.42 -5.32
CA PHE A 113 -12.80 12.66 -4.20
C PHE A 113 -13.16 11.86 -2.96
N ILE A 114 -14.44 11.69 -2.67
CA ILE A 114 -14.91 10.86 -1.57
C ILE A 114 -14.46 9.41 -1.78
N ILE A 115 -14.67 8.83 -2.97
CA ILE A 115 -14.24 7.47 -3.31
C ILE A 115 -12.71 7.35 -3.22
N TYR A 116 -11.98 8.30 -3.78
CA TYR A 116 -10.53 8.24 -3.88
C TYR A 116 -9.85 8.41 -2.52
N LEU A 117 -10.26 9.39 -1.71
CA LEU A 117 -9.52 9.79 -0.52
C LEU A 117 -10.05 9.19 0.80
N SER A 118 -11.33 8.78 0.90
CA SER A 118 -11.91 8.46 2.21
C SER A 118 -11.25 7.28 2.93
N THR A 119 -10.70 6.33 2.19
CA THR A 119 -10.00 5.16 2.75
C THR A 119 -8.53 5.09 2.32
N LEU A 120 -8.05 6.01 1.50
CA LEU A 120 -6.70 5.97 0.97
C LEU A 120 -5.66 6.32 2.06
N ALA A 121 -4.87 5.33 2.46
CA ALA A 121 -3.66 5.52 3.28
C ALA A 121 -2.59 4.52 2.86
N TYR A 122 -2.73 3.25 3.21
CA TYR A 122 -1.81 2.17 2.80
C TYR A 122 -1.86 1.90 1.29
N SER A 123 -3.04 1.94 0.69
CA SER A 123 -3.21 1.72 -0.77
C SER A 123 -2.54 2.79 -1.62
N PHE A 124 -2.24 3.97 -1.07
CA PHE A 124 -1.42 4.99 -1.74
C PHE A 124 -0.01 4.47 -2.04
N TYR A 125 0.55 3.62 -1.19
CA TYR A 125 1.89 3.04 -1.35
C TYR A 125 1.91 1.79 -2.25
N CYS A 126 0.78 1.47 -2.89
CA CYS A 126 0.67 0.37 -3.83
C CYS A 126 0.01 0.84 -5.14
N PRO A 127 0.77 1.43 -6.09
CA PRO A 127 0.27 2.02 -7.34
C PRO A 127 -0.35 1.04 -8.34
N VAL A 128 -0.64 -0.18 -7.93
CA VAL A 128 -1.32 -1.23 -8.73
C VAL A 128 -2.69 -1.61 -8.16
N THR A 129 -3.35 -0.71 -7.45
CA THR A 129 -4.66 -1.00 -6.86
C THR A 129 -5.75 -0.90 -7.92
N GLU A 130 -5.92 -1.95 -8.76
CA GLU A 130 -6.92 -2.00 -9.84
C GLU A 130 -8.34 -1.81 -9.32
N LEU A 131 -8.60 -2.22 -8.08
CA LEU A 131 -9.86 -1.99 -7.39
C LEU A 131 -10.16 -0.50 -7.26
N LEU A 132 -9.20 0.31 -6.79
CA LEU A 132 -9.37 1.76 -6.66
C LEU A 132 -9.46 2.44 -8.03
N GLN A 133 -8.63 1.99 -8.99
CA GLN A 133 -8.66 2.48 -10.37
C GLN A 133 -10.04 2.28 -11.01
N GLY A 134 -10.70 1.14 -10.74
CA GLY A 134 -12.06 0.87 -11.20
C GLY A 134 -13.14 1.66 -10.46
N LEU A 135 -13.01 1.80 -9.14
CA LEU A 135 -13.96 2.54 -8.32
C LEU A 135 -14.13 4.00 -8.76
N VAL A 136 -13.03 4.67 -9.08
CA VAL A 136 -13.03 6.08 -9.50
C VAL A 136 -13.60 6.31 -10.91
N LEU A 137 -13.80 5.27 -11.70
CA LEU A 137 -14.54 5.34 -12.97
C LEU A 137 -16.07 5.36 -12.77
N ILE A 138 -16.57 4.93 -11.62
CA ILE A 138 -18.01 4.90 -11.35
C ILE A 138 -18.66 6.30 -11.43
N PRO A 139 -18.08 7.39 -10.89
CA PRO A 139 -18.55 8.76 -11.14
C PRO A 139 -18.60 9.15 -12.63
N VAL A 140 -17.65 8.67 -13.45
CA VAL A 140 -17.66 8.89 -14.91
C VAL A 140 -18.86 8.20 -15.55
N VAL A 141 -19.13 6.94 -15.17
CA VAL A 141 -20.32 6.19 -15.64
C VAL A 141 -21.60 6.92 -15.23
N SER A 142 -21.68 7.46 -14.00
CA SER A 142 -22.83 8.25 -13.55
C SER A 142 -23.05 9.50 -14.43
N CYS A 143 -22.00 10.24 -14.77
CA CYS A 143 -22.08 11.39 -15.68
C CYS A 143 -22.56 10.99 -17.09
N LEU A 144 -22.13 9.84 -17.61
CA LEU A 144 -22.57 9.33 -18.90
C LEU A 144 -24.06 8.93 -18.88
N ILE A 145 -24.53 8.34 -17.78
CA ILE A 145 -25.98 8.04 -17.60
C ILE A 145 -26.79 9.31 -17.59
N GLU A 146 -26.34 10.37 -16.92
CA GLU A 146 -27.02 11.68 -16.88
C GLU A 146 -27.02 12.35 -18.25
N LYS A 147 -25.90 12.30 -18.99
CA LYS A 147 -25.73 12.90 -20.32
C LYS A 147 -26.67 12.27 -21.36
N GLY A 148 -26.85 10.94 -21.30
CA GLY A 148 -27.68 10.19 -22.24
C GLY A 148 -27.13 10.17 -23.67
N GLY A 149 -27.95 9.63 -24.61
CA GLY A 149 -27.63 9.51 -26.04
C GLY A 149 -26.83 8.23 -26.35
N LEU A 150 -26.81 7.85 -27.65
CA LEU A 150 -26.19 6.59 -28.13
C LEU A 150 -24.70 6.51 -27.83
N GLY A 151 -23.96 7.59 -28.07
CA GLY A 151 -22.50 7.62 -27.76
C GLY A 151 -22.23 7.42 -26.27
N SER A 152 -23.03 8.02 -25.38
CA SER A 152 -22.91 7.81 -23.94
C SER A 152 -23.22 6.37 -23.54
N GLN A 153 -24.23 5.74 -24.15
CA GLN A 153 -24.56 4.33 -23.89
C GLN A 153 -23.41 3.40 -24.26
N THR A 154 -22.80 3.59 -25.40
CA THR A 154 -21.61 2.79 -25.83
C THR A 154 -20.49 2.88 -24.77
N TRP A 155 -20.18 4.10 -24.32
CA TRP A 155 -19.15 4.28 -23.29
C TRP A 155 -19.54 3.68 -21.94
N ILE A 156 -20.84 3.72 -21.55
CA ILE A 156 -21.30 3.06 -20.32
C ILE A 156 -21.05 1.56 -20.39
N TYR A 157 -21.37 0.92 -21.52
CA TYR A 157 -21.15 -0.51 -21.71
C TYR A 157 -19.65 -0.87 -21.64
N LEU A 158 -18.81 -0.13 -22.36
CA LEU A 158 -17.37 -0.35 -22.39
C LEU A 158 -16.73 -0.12 -21.02
N LEU A 159 -17.07 0.98 -20.32
CA LEU A 159 -16.53 1.26 -18.99
C LEU A 159 -17.04 0.27 -17.95
N SER A 160 -18.31 -0.17 -18.03
CA SER A 160 -18.84 -1.19 -17.12
C SER A 160 -18.10 -2.51 -17.27
N LEU A 161 -17.81 -2.92 -18.52
CA LEU A 161 -16.97 -4.08 -18.82
C LEU A 161 -15.58 -3.92 -18.21
N LEU A 162 -14.91 -2.79 -18.47
CA LEU A 162 -13.58 -2.50 -17.98
C LEU A 162 -13.52 -2.49 -16.44
N ILE A 163 -14.47 -1.85 -15.78
CA ILE A 163 -14.60 -1.80 -14.32
C ILE A 163 -14.74 -3.22 -13.77
N LEU A 164 -15.71 -3.99 -14.26
CA LEU A 164 -16.02 -5.30 -13.70
C LEU A 164 -14.87 -6.30 -13.88
N PHE A 165 -14.16 -6.22 -15.01
CA PHE A 165 -13.01 -7.09 -15.25
C PHE A 165 -11.74 -6.66 -14.48
N SER A 166 -11.70 -5.44 -13.95
CA SER A 166 -10.53 -4.97 -13.20
C SER A 166 -10.42 -5.52 -11.78
N HIS A 167 -11.53 -5.80 -11.11
CA HIS A 167 -11.50 -6.48 -9.80
C HIS A 167 -12.86 -7.07 -9.44
N PRO A 168 -12.93 -8.30 -8.86
CA PRO A 168 -14.19 -8.94 -8.49
C PRO A 168 -15.10 -8.06 -7.60
N LEU A 169 -14.54 -7.37 -6.60
CA LEU A 169 -15.34 -6.55 -5.67
C LEU A 169 -16.02 -5.34 -6.32
N LEU A 170 -15.68 -4.99 -7.56
CA LEU A 170 -16.30 -3.86 -8.27
C LEU A 170 -17.74 -4.11 -8.70
N PHE A 171 -18.17 -5.39 -8.70
CA PHE A 171 -19.56 -5.70 -9.00
C PHE A 171 -20.55 -5.07 -7.99
N ILE A 172 -20.14 -4.95 -6.72
CA ILE A 172 -21.03 -4.41 -5.67
C ILE A 172 -21.31 -2.91 -5.89
N PRO A 173 -20.30 -2.01 -5.98
CA PRO A 173 -20.57 -0.58 -6.19
C PRO A 173 -21.13 -0.26 -7.57
N LEU A 174 -20.74 -0.99 -8.62
CA LEU A 174 -21.34 -0.80 -9.95
C LEU A 174 -22.81 -1.26 -9.98
N GLY A 175 -23.10 -2.40 -9.40
CA GLY A 175 -24.48 -2.90 -9.25
C GLY A 175 -25.34 -1.97 -8.40
N ALA A 176 -24.77 -1.43 -7.31
CA ALA A 176 -25.44 -0.44 -6.48
C ALA A 176 -25.79 0.84 -7.26
N LEU A 177 -24.88 1.34 -8.11
CA LEU A 177 -25.16 2.49 -8.99
C LEU A 177 -26.36 2.24 -9.89
N PHE A 178 -26.40 1.09 -10.57
CA PHE A 178 -27.48 0.77 -11.51
C PHE A 178 -28.80 0.49 -10.79
N ALA A 179 -28.76 -0.29 -9.71
CA ALA A 179 -29.96 -0.57 -8.90
C ALA A 179 -30.52 0.72 -8.30
N PHE A 180 -29.70 1.59 -7.74
CA PHE A 180 -30.14 2.85 -7.17
C PHE A 180 -30.75 3.77 -8.23
N GLY A 181 -30.14 3.86 -9.42
CA GLY A 181 -30.72 4.59 -10.57
C GLY A 181 -32.07 4.04 -11.01
N PHE A 182 -32.21 2.71 -11.06
CA PHE A 182 -33.46 2.03 -11.41
C PHE A 182 -34.60 2.35 -10.43
N PHE A 183 -34.36 2.23 -9.13
CA PHE A 183 -35.39 2.50 -8.12
C PHE A 183 -35.76 3.97 -8.00
N ARG A 184 -34.79 4.88 -8.27
CA ARG A 184 -35.04 6.33 -8.23
C ARG A 184 -35.87 6.82 -9.39
N ASN A 185 -35.59 6.38 -10.60
CA ASN A 185 -36.15 6.94 -11.84
C ASN A 185 -37.46 6.23 -12.32
N LYS A 186 -38.22 5.64 -11.40
CA LYS A 186 -39.50 5.01 -11.69
C LYS A 186 -39.48 4.06 -12.90
N LEU A 187 -38.47 3.19 -12.96
CA LEU A 187 -38.38 2.11 -13.94
C LEU A 187 -38.23 2.58 -15.41
N GLU A 188 -37.50 3.67 -15.65
CA GLU A 188 -37.17 4.03 -17.03
C GLU A 188 -36.46 2.87 -17.76
N LYS A 189 -36.88 2.63 -19.03
CA LYS A 189 -36.37 1.52 -19.86
C LYS A 189 -34.83 1.46 -19.92
N LYS A 190 -34.17 2.63 -19.96
CA LYS A 190 -32.68 2.68 -19.98
C LYS A 190 -32.04 2.04 -18.76
N HIS A 191 -32.58 2.26 -17.56
CA HIS A 191 -32.06 1.66 -16.33
C HIS A 191 -32.32 0.16 -16.25
N PHE A 192 -33.42 -0.32 -16.81
CA PHE A 192 -33.70 -1.73 -16.96
C PHE A 192 -32.63 -2.42 -17.85
N TYR A 193 -32.34 -1.85 -19.02
CA TYR A 193 -31.30 -2.39 -19.90
C TYR A 193 -29.90 -2.36 -19.28
N LEU A 194 -29.54 -1.33 -18.52
CA LEU A 194 -28.30 -1.26 -17.79
C LEU A 194 -28.19 -2.34 -16.70
N THR A 195 -29.27 -2.59 -15.98
CA THR A 195 -29.35 -3.66 -14.98
C THR A 195 -29.22 -5.04 -15.63
N LEU A 196 -29.90 -5.26 -16.75
CA LEU A 196 -29.80 -6.51 -17.51
C LEU A 196 -28.38 -6.71 -18.05
N TRP A 197 -27.77 -5.66 -18.60
CA TRP A 197 -26.37 -5.67 -19.04
C TRP A 197 -25.43 -6.04 -17.90
N PHE A 198 -25.64 -5.44 -16.73
CA PHE A 198 -24.85 -5.76 -15.54
C PHE A 198 -24.94 -7.23 -15.14
N ILE A 199 -26.15 -7.82 -15.18
CA ILE A 199 -26.36 -9.25 -14.89
C ILE A 199 -25.59 -10.12 -15.90
N VAL A 200 -25.64 -9.77 -17.19
CA VAL A 200 -24.90 -10.48 -18.25
C VAL A 200 -23.40 -10.38 -18.01
N LEU A 201 -22.88 -9.19 -17.71
CA LEU A 201 -21.46 -8.99 -17.41
C LEU A 201 -21.03 -9.77 -16.17
N LEU A 202 -21.88 -9.81 -15.14
CA LEU A 202 -21.62 -10.57 -13.93
C LEU A 202 -21.52 -12.06 -14.24
N ALA A 203 -22.46 -12.61 -15.03
CA ALA A 203 -22.42 -14.01 -15.46
C ALA A 203 -21.13 -14.31 -16.26
N ILE A 204 -20.75 -13.45 -17.20
CA ILE A 204 -19.51 -13.60 -17.98
C ILE A 204 -18.29 -13.58 -17.02
N LYS A 205 -18.23 -12.62 -16.08
CA LYS A 205 -17.11 -12.52 -15.14
C LYS A 205 -16.99 -13.79 -14.28
N PHE A 206 -18.11 -14.34 -13.78
CA PHE A 206 -18.10 -15.59 -13.00
C PHE A 206 -17.64 -16.78 -13.81
N LEU A 207 -17.99 -16.85 -15.10
CA LEU A 207 -17.57 -17.93 -16.00
C LEU A 207 -16.10 -17.82 -16.42
N THR A 208 -15.53 -16.62 -16.33
CA THR A 208 -14.15 -16.33 -16.77
C THR A 208 -13.21 -15.99 -15.63
N LEU A 209 -13.59 -16.26 -14.37
CA LEU A 209 -12.71 -16.07 -13.22
C LEU A 209 -11.44 -16.92 -13.38
N ASP A 210 -10.30 -16.30 -13.18
CA ASP A 210 -9.06 -17.05 -13.10
C ASP A 210 -8.97 -17.85 -11.77
N LYS A 211 -8.00 -18.75 -11.70
CA LYS A 211 -7.79 -19.59 -10.52
C LYS A 211 -7.51 -18.76 -9.26
N TYR A 212 -6.77 -17.65 -9.39
CA TYR A 212 -6.43 -16.78 -8.28
C TYR A 212 -7.67 -16.06 -7.74
N ASP A 213 -8.43 -15.38 -8.61
CA ASP A 213 -9.65 -14.66 -8.22
C ASP A 213 -10.71 -15.62 -7.65
N SER A 214 -10.85 -16.83 -8.21
CA SER A 214 -11.76 -17.83 -7.68
C SER A 214 -11.37 -18.31 -6.28
N GLN A 215 -10.09 -18.57 -6.05
CA GLN A 215 -9.58 -19.01 -4.74
C GLN A 215 -9.65 -17.91 -3.68
N LYS A 216 -9.32 -16.68 -4.02
CA LYS A 216 -9.28 -15.56 -3.05
C LYS A 216 -10.65 -14.97 -2.73
N THR A 217 -11.58 -14.97 -3.71
CA THR A 217 -12.88 -14.31 -3.55
C THR A 217 -13.98 -15.28 -3.13
N PHE A 218 -13.97 -16.52 -3.65
CA PHE A 218 -15.06 -17.47 -3.46
C PHE A 218 -14.70 -18.70 -2.64
N TYR A 219 -13.43 -19.10 -2.61
CA TYR A 219 -12.99 -20.26 -1.85
C TYR A 219 -13.35 -20.16 -0.36
N PRO A 220 -13.18 -19.02 0.33
CA PRO A 220 -13.60 -18.90 1.71
C PRO A 220 -15.12 -19.04 1.90
N VAL A 221 -15.91 -18.67 0.88
CA VAL A 221 -17.38 -18.73 0.93
C VAL A 221 -17.92 -20.12 0.53
N VAL A 222 -17.25 -20.79 -0.41
CA VAL A 222 -17.78 -22.03 -1.03
C VAL A 222 -17.18 -23.29 -0.41
N TYR A 223 -15.96 -23.25 0.11
CA TYR A 223 -15.22 -24.44 0.54
C TYR A 223 -14.98 -24.57 2.05
N ASN A 224 -15.86 -24.05 2.87
CA ASN A 224 -15.89 -24.32 4.32
C ASN A 224 -14.69 -23.84 5.16
N ASP A 225 -13.92 -22.89 4.71
CA ASP A 225 -13.07 -22.15 5.64
C ASP A 225 -13.93 -21.09 6.37
N TYR A 226 -15.01 -21.57 6.99
CA TYR A 226 -16.00 -20.77 7.75
C TYR A 226 -15.40 -20.16 9.03
N GLY A 227 -14.08 -20.22 9.21
CA GLY A 227 -13.44 -19.64 10.38
C GLY A 227 -13.87 -18.20 10.65
N ASN A 228 -14.19 -17.47 9.59
CA ASN A 228 -14.58 -16.04 9.69
C ASN A 228 -16.10 -15.80 9.80
N ILE A 229 -16.96 -16.79 9.49
CA ILE A 229 -18.42 -16.59 9.61
C ILE A 229 -18.84 -16.39 11.07
N ASN A 230 -18.10 -16.99 12.00
CA ASN A 230 -18.31 -16.81 13.42
C ASN A 230 -18.09 -15.37 13.88
N ASN A 231 -17.35 -14.58 13.12
CA ASN A 231 -17.14 -13.15 13.39
C ASN A 231 -18.47 -12.38 13.42
N ILE A 232 -19.50 -12.82 12.68
CA ILE A 232 -20.82 -12.17 12.65
C ILE A 232 -21.53 -12.31 13.98
N THR A 233 -21.32 -13.41 14.71
CA THR A 233 -21.95 -13.70 16.00
C THR A 233 -21.07 -13.31 17.19
N ASP A 234 -19.79 -13.05 16.96
CA ASP A 234 -18.86 -12.59 17.99
C ASP A 234 -19.01 -11.09 18.26
N ILE A 235 -19.71 -10.76 19.34
CA ILE A 235 -19.97 -9.37 19.73
C ILE A 235 -18.67 -8.62 20.04
N ALA A 236 -17.68 -9.27 20.63
CA ALA A 236 -16.39 -8.65 20.97
C ALA A 236 -15.63 -8.27 19.70
N TYR A 237 -15.61 -9.17 18.72
CA TYR A 237 -15.02 -8.91 17.41
C TYR A 237 -15.76 -7.78 16.67
N LEU A 238 -17.09 -7.81 16.61
CA LEU A 238 -17.88 -6.75 15.96
C LEU A 238 -17.60 -5.38 16.60
N PHE A 239 -17.55 -5.31 17.94
CA PHE A 239 -17.20 -4.07 18.64
C PHE A 239 -15.79 -3.59 18.27
N SER A 240 -14.81 -4.48 18.24
CA SER A 240 -13.42 -4.17 17.84
C SER A 240 -13.37 -3.67 16.40
N PHE A 241 -14.06 -4.35 15.48
CA PHE A 241 -14.14 -3.98 14.06
C PHE A 241 -14.75 -2.58 13.87
N PHE A 242 -15.91 -2.30 14.48
CA PHE A 242 -16.54 -0.98 14.37
C PHE A 242 -15.73 0.10 15.08
N LYS A 243 -15.06 -0.19 16.20
CA LYS A 243 -14.12 0.72 16.86
C LYS A 243 -12.95 1.05 15.94
N MET A 244 -12.36 0.05 15.30
CA MET A 244 -11.29 0.22 14.32
C MET A 244 -11.74 1.10 13.14
N LEU A 245 -12.93 0.83 12.56
CA LEU A 245 -13.52 1.66 11.50
C LEU A 245 -13.74 3.10 11.96
N PHE A 246 -14.25 3.29 13.16
CA PHE A 246 -14.52 4.63 13.70
C PHE A 246 -13.24 5.44 13.91
N ILE A 247 -12.20 4.82 14.46
CA ILE A 247 -10.90 5.49 14.70
C ILE A 247 -10.23 5.87 13.40
N ASN A 248 -10.18 4.94 12.43
CA ASN A 248 -9.39 5.14 11.21
C ASN A 248 -10.19 5.73 10.05
N TYR A 249 -11.51 5.52 10.01
CA TYR A 249 -12.38 5.89 8.90
C TYR A 249 -13.67 6.56 9.37
N SER A 250 -13.61 7.43 10.37
CA SER A 250 -14.76 8.17 10.92
C SER A 250 -15.57 8.93 9.85
N ILE A 251 -14.91 9.35 8.76
CA ILE A 251 -15.56 9.96 7.60
C ILE A 251 -16.68 9.07 7.02
N LEU A 252 -16.52 7.74 7.05
CA LEU A 252 -17.53 6.81 6.51
C LEU A 252 -18.84 6.88 7.29
N PHE A 253 -18.75 7.04 8.62
CA PHE A 253 -19.94 7.20 9.46
C PHE A 253 -20.63 8.53 9.20
N PHE A 254 -19.85 9.60 9.03
CA PHE A 254 -20.39 10.90 8.64
C PHE A 254 -21.08 10.83 7.28
N LEU A 255 -20.45 10.25 6.26
CA LEU A 255 -21.01 10.09 4.91
C LEU A 255 -22.27 9.21 4.93
N PHE A 256 -22.28 8.13 5.71
CA PHE A 256 -23.45 7.27 5.87
C PHE A 256 -24.63 8.04 6.49
N GLY A 257 -24.39 8.72 7.61
CA GLY A 257 -25.42 9.54 8.28
C GLY A 257 -25.94 10.66 7.37
N TRP A 258 -25.02 11.35 6.65
CA TRP A 258 -25.39 12.38 5.69
C TRP A 258 -26.25 11.82 4.53
N SER A 259 -25.90 10.66 4.00
CA SER A 259 -26.66 9.98 2.95
C SER A 259 -28.05 9.55 3.43
N CYS A 260 -28.15 9.01 4.64
CA CYS A 260 -29.44 8.70 5.27
C CYS A 260 -30.30 9.96 5.43
N PHE A 261 -29.69 11.05 5.92
CA PHE A 261 -30.37 12.34 6.04
C PHE A 261 -30.88 12.86 4.70
N LEU A 262 -30.08 12.81 3.62
CA LEU A 262 -30.50 13.22 2.28
C LEU A 262 -31.71 12.41 1.76
N LEU A 263 -31.67 11.09 1.93
CA LEU A 263 -32.74 10.20 1.49
C LEU A 263 -34.03 10.44 2.28
N PHE A 264 -33.91 10.58 3.60
CA PHE A 264 -35.04 10.88 4.48
C PHE A 264 -35.65 12.24 4.15
N TYR A 265 -34.82 13.28 4.01
CA TYR A 265 -35.23 14.64 3.67
C TYR A 265 -35.97 14.71 2.33
N ASN A 266 -35.53 13.96 1.34
CA ASN A 266 -36.16 13.87 0.03
C ASN A 266 -37.36 12.89 0.01
N LYS A 267 -37.80 12.39 1.16
CA LYS A 267 -38.91 11.43 1.32
C LYS A 267 -38.71 10.14 0.50
N ALA A 268 -37.46 9.77 0.21
CA ALA A 268 -37.10 8.61 -0.61
C ALA A 268 -36.95 7.35 0.26
N ILE A 269 -37.98 6.99 1.04
CA ILE A 269 -37.91 5.94 2.07
C ILE A 269 -37.53 4.57 1.47
N ARG A 270 -38.10 4.20 0.29
CA ARG A 270 -37.74 2.95 -0.39
C ARG A 270 -36.22 2.90 -0.72
N SER A 271 -35.71 4.00 -1.26
CA SER A 271 -34.27 4.12 -1.56
C SER A 271 -33.41 4.08 -0.28
N LEU A 272 -33.92 4.64 0.83
CA LEU A 272 -33.25 4.58 2.13
C LEU A 272 -33.10 3.14 2.63
N LEU A 273 -34.19 2.35 2.57
CA LEU A 273 -34.15 0.95 3.01
C LEU A 273 -33.20 0.10 2.16
N ILE A 274 -33.24 0.26 0.82
CA ILE A 274 -32.34 -0.44 -0.10
C ILE A 274 -30.88 -0.02 0.14
N TYR A 275 -30.66 1.27 0.33
CA TYR A 275 -29.33 1.82 0.60
C TYR A 275 -28.75 1.28 1.91
N VAL A 276 -29.50 1.35 3.01
CA VAL A 276 -29.07 0.83 4.32
C VAL A 276 -28.82 -0.66 4.22
N GLY A 277 -29.75 -1.43 3.63
CA GLY A 277 -29.60 -2.86 3.42
C GLY A 277 -28.36 -3.21 2.58
N GLY A 278 -28.09 -2.43 1.53
CA GLY A 278 -26.90 -2.62 0.68
C GLY A 278 -25.58 -2.36 1.42
N VAL A 279 -25.49 -1.29 2.21
CA VAL A 279 -24.28 -0.97 3.00
C VAL A 279 -24.04 -2.04 4.07
N PHE A 280 -25.08 -2.41 4.84
CA PHE A 280 -24.95 -3.47 5.84
C PHE A 280 -24.70 -4.83 5.22
N GLY A 281 -25.32 -5.16 4.10
CA GLY A 281 -25.07 -6.40 3.35
C GLY A 281 -23.61 -6.50 2.91
N PHE A 282 -23.03 -5.40 2.41
CA PHE A 282 -21.60 -5.35 2.08
C PHE A 282 -20.71 -5.55 3.31
N LEU A 283 -20.99 -4.87 4.42
CA LEU A 283 -20.24 -5.05 5.66
C LEU A 283 -20.33 -6.50 6.18
N LEU A 284 -21.50 -7.12 6.12
CA LEU A 284 -21.67 -8.52 6.50
C LEU A 284 -20.82 -9.45 5.62
N ILE A 285 -20.79 -9.24 4.30
CA ILE A 285 -19.94 -10.02 3.38
C ILE A 285 -18.46 -9.90 3.80
N ILE A 286 -17.98 -8.67 4.05
CA ILE A 286 -16.58 -8.45 4.42
C ILE A 286 -16.25 -9.10 5.76
N ILE A 287 -17.09 -8.92 6.79
CA ILE A 287 -16.89 -9.48 8.13
C ILE A 287 -16.91 -11.01 8.10
N SER A 288 -17.77 -11.61 7.27
CA SER A 288 -17.87 -13.06 7.15
C SER A 288 -16.72 -13.72 6.38
N THR A 289 -16.05 -12.96 5.53
CA THR A 289 -14.98 -13.48 4.65
C THR A 289 -13.57 -13.12 5.11
N HIS A 290 -13.43 -12.10 5.95
CA HIS A 290 -12.14 -11.56 6.37
C HIS A 290 -12.09 -11.30 7.87
N HIS A 291 -10.94 -11.57 8.47
CA HIS A 291 -10.66 -11.24 9.86
C HIS A 291 -9.81 -9.96 9.93
N PHE A 292 -10.30 -8.95 10.65
CA PHE A 292 -9.64 -7.65 10.79
C PHE A 292 -9.14 -7.47 12.23
N GLU A 293 -7.89 -7.78 12.47
CA GLU A 293 -7.26 -7.51 13.78
C GLU A 293 -6.76 -6.06 13.87
N HIS A 294 -6.18 -5.56 12.78
CA HIS A 294 -5.63 -4.20 12.69
C HIS A 294 -5.72 -3.68 11.24
N ILE A 295 -5.52 -2.38 11.08
CA ILE A 295 -5.45 -1.77 9.76
C ILE A 295 -4.13 -2.15 9.08
N SER A 296 -4.25 -2.68 7.88
CA SER A 296 -3.13 -3.03 7.00
C SER A 296 -3.48 -2.69 5.56
N ASN A 297 -2.52 -2.79 4.66
CA ASN A 297 -2.78 -2.63 3.23
C ASN A 297 -3.90 -3.57 2.73
N TYR A 298 -3.91 -4.82 3.20
CA TYR A 298 -4.92 -5.80 2.80
C TYR A 298 -6.32 -5.44 3.33
N SER A 299 -6.44 -5.11 4.62
CA SER A 299 -7.72 -4.71 5.22
C SER A 299 -8.26 -3.42 4.60
N GLU A 300 -7.41 -2.46 4.28
CA GLU A 300 -7.80 -1.24 3.59
C GLU A 300 -8.37 -1.53 2.19
N ARG A 301 -7.72 -2.43 1.42
CA ARG A 301 -8.22 -2.82 0.09
C ARG A 301 -9.63 -3.40 0.14
N MET A 302 -9.96 -4.20 1.17
CA MET A 302 -11.31 -4.75 1.34
C MET A 302 -12.35 -3.67 1.63
N LEU A 303 -11.96 -2.56 2.26
CA LEU A 303 -12.82 -1.43 2.61
C LEU A 303 -12.97 -0.39 1.49
N LEU A 304 -12.12 -0.41 0.43
CA LEU A 304 -12.17 0.56 -0.67
C LEU A 304 -13.54 0.74 -1.34
N PRO A 305 -14.41 -0.29 -1.51
CA PRO A 305 -15.75 -0.09 -2.06
C PRO A 305 -16.71 0.69 -1.15
N LEU A 306 -16.45 0.70 0.16
CA LEU A 306 -17.37 1.28 1.14
C LEU A 306 -17.59 2.80 0.96
N PRO A 307 -16.59 3.65 0.69
CA PRO A 307 -16.82 5.06 0.35
C PRO A 307 -17.79 5.27 -0.80
N CYS A 308 -17.68 4.46 -1.86
CA CYS A 308 -18.57 4.54 -3.00
C CYS A 308 -20.00 4.23 -2.61
N LEU A 309 -20.21 3.19 -1.80
CA LEU A 309 -21.53 2.77 -1.33
C LEU A 309 -22.15 3.79 -0.38
N VAL A 310 -21.41 4.22 0.67
CA VAL A 310 -21.94 5.13 1.70
C VAL A 310 -22.19 6.54 1.18
N SER A 311 -21.56 6.94 0.09
CA SER A 311 -21.73 8.27 -0.51
C SER A 311 -22.62 8.26 -1.77
N LEU A 312 -23.12 7.11 -2.19
CA LEU A 312 -23.93 6.98 -3.40
C LEU A 312 -25.12 7.96 -3.45
N PRO A 313 -25.93 8.18 -2.38
CA PRO A 313 -26.99 9.18 -2.40
C PRO A 313 -26.52 10.61 -2.63
N ILE A 314 -25.30 10.96 -2.21
CA ILE A 314 -24.73 12.31 -2.40
C ILE A 314 -24.57 12.65 -3.88
N ALA A 315 -24.25 11.64 -4.72
CA ALA A 315 -24.14 11.83 -6.16
C ALA A 315 -25.46 12.18 -6.83
N PHE A 316 -26.59 11.73 -6.27
CA PHE A 316 -27.92 11.82 -6.92
C PHE A 316 -28.84 12.86 -6.32
N PHE A 317 -28.69 13.26 -5.06
CA PHE A 317 -29.65 14.14 -4.40
C PHE A 317 -29.04 15.51 -4.12
N GLU A 318 -29.80 16.55 -4.41
CA GLU A 318 -29.50 17.92 -4.04
C GLU A 318 -30.32 18.35 -2.81
N LEU A 319 -29.69 19.13 -1.97
CA LEU A 319 -30.41 19.93 -1.01
C LEU A 319 -31.02 21.15 -1.74
N ASN A 320 -32.28 21.47 -1.45
CA ASN A 320 -32.90 22.68 -1.98
C ASN A 320 -32.03 23.92 -1.71
N LYS A 321 -32.01 24.88 -2.66
CA LYS A 321 -31.25 26.14 -2.59
C LYS A 321 -31.46 26.93 -1.29
N SER A 322 -32.63 26.74 -0.62
CA SER A 322 -32.92 27.34 0.68
C SER A 322 -32.01 26.92 1.83
N ARG A 323 -31.19 25.86 1.66
CA ARG A 323 -30.27 25.35 2.69
C ARG A 323 -28.78 25.41 2.29
N LEU A 324 -28.42 26.45 1.56
CA LEU A 324 -27.04 26.73 1.13
C LEU A 324 -26.02 26.63 2.29
N LYS A 325 -26.40 27.07 3.49
CA LYS A 325 -25.52 27.01 4.69
C LYS A 325 -25.17 25.56 5.09
N ILE A 326 -26.12 24.63 4.98
CA ILE A 326 -25.88 23.22 5.33
C ILE A 326 -24.94 22.58 4.31
N GLN A 327 -25.10 22.89 3.03
CA GLN A 327 -24.17 22.42 1.99
C GLN A 327 -22.75 22.94 2.22
N GLN A 328 -22.61 24.23 2.49
CA GLN A 328 -21.32 24.85 2.77
C GLN A 328 -20.62 24.20 3.97
N PHE A 329 -21.36 23.97 5.05
CA PHE A 329 -20.84 23.30 6.24
C PHE A 329 -20.38 21.87 5.95
N SER A 330 -21.16 21.10 5.18
CA SER A 330 -20.78 19.73 4.78
C SER A 330 -19.51 19.69 3.93
N PHE A 331 -19.32 20.67 3.02
CA PHE A 331 -18.09 20.77 2.25
C PHE A 331 -16.87 21.10 3.11
N ILE A 332 -17.01 21.98 4.07
CA ILE A 332 -15.93 22.30 5.01
C ILE A 332 -15.53 21.05 5.78
N ILE A 333 -16.51 20.29 6.30
CA ILE A 333 -16.24 19.03 6.99
C ILE A 333 -15.51 18.04 6.09
N LEU A 334 -15.99 17.83 4.85
CA LEU A 334 -15.33 16.93 3.90
C LEU A 334 -13.89 17.36 3.60
N PHE A 335 -13.67 18.66 3.44
CA PHE A 335 -12.34 19.19 3.17
C PHE A 335 -11.39 18.98 4.36
N VAL A 336 -11.85 19.19 5.59
CA VAL A 336 -11.10 18.89 6.81
C VAL A 336 -10.74 17.38 6.88
N PHE A 337 -11.71 16.50 6.56
CA PHE A 337 -11.43 15.07 6.48
C PHE A 337 -10.39 14.70 5.41
N PHE A 338 -10.42 15.35 4.25
CA PHE A 338 -9.41 15.10 3.21
C PHE A 338 -8.02 15.55 3.65
N ILE A 339 -7.88 16.68 4.32
CA ILE A 339 -6.60 17.11 4.90
C ILE A 339 -6.12 16.09 5.95
N PHE A 340 -7.02 15.66 6.84
CA PHE A 340 -6.68 14.62 7.81
C PHE A 340 -6.23 13.33 7.13
N ARG A 341 -6.88 12.92 6.04
CA ARG A 341 -6.48 11.75 5.26
C ARG A 341 -5.09 11.91 4.63
N LEU A 342 -4.77 13.09 4.10
CA LEU A 342 -3.42 13.38 3.59
C LEU A 342 -2.36 13.27 4.69
N THR A 343 -2.68 13.71 5.91
CA THR A 343 -1.78 13.52 7.06
C THR A 343 -1.57 12.04 7.37
N GLN A 344 -2.62 11.21 7.30
CA GLN A 344 -2.51 9.77 7.49
C GLN A 344 -1.68 9.10 6.38
N ILE A 345 -1.85 9.51 5.11
CA ILE A 345 -1.00 9.04 4.01
C ILE A 345 0.48 9.33 4.33
N TYR A 346 0.79 10.54 4.81
CA TYR A 346 2.16 10.88 5.20
C TYR A 346 2.67 10.02 6.37
N GLN A 347 1.85 9.78 7.41
CA GLN A 347 2.21 8.94 8.55
C GLN A 347 2.49 7.49 8.13
N VAL A 348 1.63 6.89 7.31
CA VAL A 348 1.86 5.56 6.73
C VAL A 348 3.14 5.54 5.89
N GLY A 349 3.44 6.65 5.19
CA GLY A 349 4.71 6.79 4.47
C GLY A 349 5.94 6.63 5.35
N GLN A 350 5.90 7.14 6.58
CA GLN A 350 7.01 6.96 7.52
C GLN A 350 7.19 5.48 7.93
N GLU A 351 6.10 4.71 8.02
CA GLU A 351 6.20 3.26 8.27
C GLU A 351 6.92 2.54 7.11
N PHE A 352 6.62 2.92 5.86
CA PHE A 352 7.33 2.39 4.69
C PHE A 352 8.79 2.88 4.60
N VAL A 353 9.09 4.09 5.04
CA VAL A 353 10.47 4.58 5.17
C VAL A 353 11.25 3.69 6.14
N LEU A 354 10.71 3.41 7.33
CA LEU A 354 11.33 2.51 8.30
C LEU A 354 11.57 1.11 7.73
N ARG A 355 10.59 0.56 6.99
CA ARG A 355 10.76 -0.72 6.27
C ARG A 355 11.94 -0.67 5.31
N ASN A 356 12.01 0.37 4.46
CA ASN A 356 13.09 0.53 3.49
C ASN A 356 14.45 0.74 4.16
N GLU A 357 14.51 1.46 5.27
CA GLU A 357 15.76 1.64 6.04
C GLU A 357 16.28 0.31 6.59
N GLN A 358 15.41 -0.56 7.09
CA GLN A 358 15.84 -1.88 7.56
C GLN A 358 16.30 -2.78 6.40
N MET A 359 15.55 -2.79 5.28
CA MET A 359 16.01 -3.50 4.08
C MET A 359 17.37 -2.96 3.61
N LYS A 360 17.55 -1.63 3.65
CA LYS A 360 18.83 -1.00 3.31
C LYS A 360 19.97 -1.45 4.23
N ARG A 361 19.73 -1.61 5.53
CA ARG A 361 20.74 -2.16 6.46
C ARG A 361 21.19 -3.56 6.03
N ILE A 362 20.24 -4.44 5.67
CA ILE A 362 20.58 -5.79 5.15
C ILE A 362 21.39 -5.68 3.86
N ILE A 363 21.00 -4.79 2.94
CA ILE A 363 21.72 -4.54 1.69
C ILE A 363 23.15 -4.05 1.97
N ASP A 364 23.33 -3.11 2.89
CA ASP A 364 24.64 -2.54 3.22
C ASP A 364 25.55 -3.59 3.84
N VAL A 365 25.02 -4.45 4.72
CA VAL A 365 25.75 -5.62 5.26
C VAL A 365 26.16 -6.57 4.15
N SER A 366 25.24 -6.90 3.25
CA SER A 366 25.53 -7.79 2.13
C SER A 366 26.65 -7.23 1.24
N ARG A 367 26.64 -5.92 0.99
CA ARG A 367 27.71 -5.24 0.25
C ARG A 367 29.06 -5.31 0.98
N LEU A 368 29.08 -5.13 2.30
CA LEU A 368 30.30 -5.28 3.12
C LEU A 368 30.88 -6.70 3.04
N MET A 369 30.02 -7.71 2.93
CA MET A 369 30.41 -9.10 2.71
C MET A 369 30.85 -9.37 1.26
N GLY A 370 30.68 -8.43 0.34
CA GLY A 370 30.86 -8.64 -1.10
C GLY A 370 29.79 -9.57 -1.71
N ALA A 371 28.67 -9.78 -1.01
CA ALA A 371 27.59 -10.66 -1.46
C ALA A 371 26.47 -9.87 -2.15
N GLN A 372 26.04 -10.35 -3.32
CA GLN A 372 24.90 -9.80 -4.05
C GLN A 372 23.62 -10.65 -3.88
N LYS A 373 23.72 -11.85 -3.34
CA LYS A 373 22.62 -12.77 -3.09
C LYS A 373 22.69 -13.26 -1.65
N VAL A 374 21.71 -12.92 -0.84
CA VAL A 374 21.70 -13.26 0.59
C VAL A 374 20.37 -13.87 1.01
N ILE A 375 20.43 -14.78 1.98
CA ILE A 375 19.28 -15.35 2.66
C ILE A 375 19.24 -14.73 4.06
N ALA A 376 18.18 -14.00 4.36
CA ALA A 376 17.97 -13.36 5.64
C ALA A 376 16.87 -14.06 6.45
N ASP A 377 17.01 -14.04 7.78
CA ASP A 377 15.95 -14.49 8.68
C ASP A 377 14.87 -13.40 8.76
N GLU A 378 13.59 -13.79 8.71
CA GLU A 378 12.45 -12.88 8.83
C GLU A 378 12.44 -12.13 10.15
N ASN A 379 12.96 -12.73 11.22
CA ASN A 379 13.09 -12.08 12.53
C ASN A 379 13.86 -10.76 12.48
N LEU A 380 14.72 -10.57 11.47
CA LEU A 380 15.41 -9.29 11.23
C LEU A 380 14.45 -8.15 10.83
N LEU A 381 13.24 -8.48 10.40
CA LEU A 381 12.23 -7.54 9.94
C LEU A 381 10.90 -7.64 10.73
N GLU A 382 10.78 -8.57 11.67
CA GLU A 382 9.53 -8.86 12.41
C GLU A 382 8.94 -7.67 13.18
N GLN A 383 9.75 -6.69 13.53
CA GLN A 383 9.28 -5.52 14.28
C GLN A 383 8.58 -4.47 13.40
N LEU A 384 8.47 -4.73 12.09
CA LEU A 384 7.85 -3.78 11.18
C LEU A 384 6.40 -4.12 10.88
N PRO A 385 5.56 -3.09 10.74
CA PRO A 385 4.30 -3.22 10.03
C PRO A 385 4.61 -3.83 8.64
N PHE A 386 3.90 -4.91 8.24
CA PHE A 386 4.08 -5.61 6.96
C PHE A 386 5.17 -6.68 6.90
N ALA A 387 5.76 -7.12 8.00
CA ALA A 387 6.70 -8.25 8.02
C ALA A 387 6.10 -9.51 7.35
N ASN A 388 4.80 -9.75 7.54
CA ASN A 388 4.06 -10.88 6.96
C ASN A 388 3.89 -10.84 5.41
N THR A 389 4.46 -9.83 4.74
CA THR A 389 4.41 -9.67 3.29
C THR A 389 5.78 -9.77 2.64
N GLY A 390 6.59 -10.71 3.15
CA GLY A 390 7.98 -10.92 2.72
C GLY A 390 8.16 -11.51 1.33
N TRP A 391 7.09 -11.98 0.69
CA TRP A 391 7.16 -12.73 -0.57
C TRP A 391 7.88 -12.01 -1.73
N CYS A 392 7.98 -10.68 -1.71
CA CYS A 392 8.64 -9.87 -2.74
C CYS A 392 9.94 -9.19 -2.27
N TYR A 393 10.47 -9.51 -1.10
CA TYR A 393 11.69 -8.88 -0.58
C TYR A 393 12.89 -9.00 -1.51
N SER A 394 13.01 -10.10 -2.26
CA SER A 394 14.06 -10.26 -3.25
C SER A 394 13.99 -9.21 -4.36
N ILE A 395 12.80 -8.84 -4.81
CA ILE A 395 12.58 -7.79 -5.83
C ILE A 395 12.76 -6.40 -5.22
N GLU A 396 12.16 -6.14 -4.04
CA GLU A 396 12.27 -4.86 -3.35
C GLU A 396 13.73 -4.49 -3.06
N SER A 397 14.51 -5.44 -2.54
CA SER A 397 15.94 -5.24 -2.27
C SER A 397 16.75 -4.98 -3.53
N MET A 398 16.42 -5.67 -4.65
CA MET A 398 17.04 -5.41 -5.95
C MET A 398 16.76 -3.97 -6.42
N PHE A 399 15.52 -3.49 -6.33
CA PHE A 399 15.19 -2.12 -6.70
C PHE A 399 15.91 -1.11 -5.83
N LEU A 400 15.85 -1.27 -4.51
CA LEU A 400 16.49 -0.36 -3.56
C LEU A 400 18.01 -0.28 -3.74
N SER A 401 18.65 -1.40 -4.07
CA SER A 401 20.09 -1.47 -4.21
C SER A 401 20.61 -1.04 -5.59
N ALA A 402 19.91 -1.42 -6.67
CA ALA A 402 20.33 -1.14 -8.04
C ALA A 402 20.10 0.32 -8.48
N VAL A 403 19.40 1.12 -7.70
CA VAL A 403 19.26 2.58 -7.93
C VAL A 403 20.62 3.28 -8.01
N ASP A 404 21.60 2.78 -7.25
CA ASP A 404 22.97 3.34 -7.20
C ASP A 404 23.87 2.83 -8.34
N GLY A 405 23.40 1.90 -9.16
CA GLY A 405 24.09 1.27 -10.28
C GLY A 405 23.72 -0.21 -10.42
N PRO A 406 23.64 -0.72 -11.66
CA PRO A 406 23.21 -2.11 -11.91
C PRO A 406 24.08 -3.15 -11.22
N GLU A 407 25.40 -2.89 -11.11
CA GLU A 407 26.39 -3.76 -10.48
C GLU A 407 26.29 -3.77 -8.94
N LYS A 408 25.56 -2.83 -8.35
CA LYS A 408 25.32 -2.73 -6.90
C LYS A 408 24.07 -3.49 -6.45
N VAL A 409 23.45 -4.22 -7.35
CA VAL A 409 22.25 -5.01 -7.07
C VAL A 409 22.50 -6.03 -5.97
N VAL A 410 21.54 -6.13 -5.03
CA VAL A 410 21.51 -7.13 -3.97
C VAL A 410 20.11 -7.73 -3.92
N SER A 411 20.01 -9.05 -3.99
CA SER A 411 18.76 -9.80 -3.79
C SER A 411 18.76 -10.41 -2.39
N VAL A 412 17.75 -10.04 -1.60
CA VAL A 412 17.55 -10.56 -0.24
C VAL A 412 16.40 -11.55 -0.26
N ALA A 413 16.71 -12.85 -0.20
CA ALA A 413 15.72 -13.90 -0.03
C ALA A 413 15.44 -14.11 1.47
N MET A 414 14.18 -14.25 1.84
CA MET A 414 13.80 -14.59 3.21
C MET A 414 13.79 -16.11 3.41
N LEU A 415 14.27 -16.55 4.57
CA LEU A 415 14.47 -17.97 4.84
C LEU A 415 13.18 -18.78 4.71
N HIS A 416 12.12 -18.40 5.43
CA HIS A 416 10.84 -19.12 5.41
C HIS A 416 10.03 -18.83 4.15
N GLU A 417 9.94 -17.56 3.73
CA GLU A 417 9.13 -17.16 2.58
C GLU A 417 9.66 -17.67 1.23
N HIS A 418 10.97 -17.80 1.08
CA HIS A 418 11.59 -18.21 -0.18
C HIS A 418 12.27 -19.58 -0.07
N MET A 419 13.26 -19.70 0.84
CA MET A 419 14.14 -20.87 0.82
C MET A 419 13.45 -22.14 1.28
N ASP A 420 12.60 -22.08 2.30
CA ASP A 420 11.91 -23.27 2.78
C ASP A 420 10.88 -23.76 1.75
N ARG A 421 10.19 -22.85 1.07
CA ARG A 421 9.29 -23.22 -0.04
C ARG A 421 10.04 -23.86 -1.22
N ILE A 422 11.21 -23.30 -1.59
CA ILE A 422 12.06 -23.86 -2.64
C ILE A 422 12.54 -25.26 -2.25
N LYS A 423 13.01 -25.45 -1.02
CA LYS A 423 13.43 -26.76 -0.51
C LYS A 423 12.30 -27.78 -0.46
N GLN A 424 11.09 -27.38 -0.02
CA GLN A 424 9.91 -28.25 0.00
C GLN A 424 9.54 -28.75 -1.40
N GLN A 425 9.85 -28.01 -2.44
CA GLN A 425 9.66 -28.42 -3.83
C GLN A 425 10.82 -29.28 -4.38
N GLY A 426 11.84 -29.58 -3.57
CA GLY A 426 13.01 -30.33 -4.00
C GLY A 426 13.94 -29.54 -4.94
N ASN A 427 13.80 -28.22 -4.96
CA ASN A 427 14.62 -27.35 -5.81
C ASN A 427 15.86 -26.84 -5.06
N GLU A 428 16.92 -26.55 -5.82
CA GLU A 428 18.14 -25.89 -5.35
C GLU A 428 18.42 -24.66 -6.22
N VAL A 429 18.93 -23.61 -5.60
CA VAL A 429 19.28 -22.36 -6.30
C VAL A 429 20.76 -22.37 -6.66
N SER A 430 21.08 -22.40 -7.95
CA SER A 430 22.46 -22.35 -8.43
C SER A 430 23.02 -20.92 -8.40
N LYS A 431 24.35 -20.80 -8.53
CA LYS A 431 25.04 -19.50 -8.59
C LYS A 431 24.66 -18.62 -9.79
N ARG A 432 24.01 -19.19 -10.82
CA ARG A 432 23.52 -18.47 -12.01
C ARG A 432 22.02 -18.19 -11.96
N GLN A 433 21.42 -18.35 -10.79
CA GLN A 433 20.00 -18.16 -10.58
C GLN A 433 19.74 -17.21 -9.44
N TRP A 434 18.62 -16.53 -9.49
CA TRP A 434 18.11 -15.67 -8.44
C TRP A 434 16.66 -16.01 -8.11
N ILE A 435 16.26 -15.73 -6.87
CA ILE A 435 14.91 -15.96 -6.39
C ILE A 435 14.08 -14.73 -6.74
N LYS A 436 13.06 -14.92 -7.56
CA LYS A 436 12.18 -13.83 -7.97
C LYS A 436 11.17 -13.49 -6.86
N TRP A 437 10.38 -14.48 -6.47
CA TRP A 437 9.37 -14.38 -5.41
C TRP A 437 8.92 -15.78 -4.99
N THR A 438 8.60 -15.93 -3.71
CA THR A 438 8.23 -17.22 -3.13
C THR A 438 9.12 -18.38 -3.63
N GLU A 439 8.59 -19.29 -4.42
CA GLU A 439 9.28 -20.46 -4.98
C GLU A 439 9.79 -20.27 -6.42
N PHE A 440 9.65 -19.09 -7.00
CA PHE A 440 10.05 -18.85 -8.38
C PHE A 440 11.52 -18.48 -8.51
N ILE A 441 12.27 -19.35 -9.17
CA ILE A 441 13.71 -19.19 -9.45
C ILE A 441 13.87 -18.85 -10.94
N LEU A 442 14.69 -17.86 -11.24
CA LEU A 442 14.99 -17.44 -12.61
C LEU A 442 16.51 -17.38 -12.84
N PRO A 443 16.96 -17.61 -14.10
CA PRO A 443 18.34 -17.37 -14.47
C PRO A 443 18.75 -15.89 -14.29
N ASP A 444 19.99 -15.62 -13.90
CA ASP A 444 20.52 -14.26 -13.75
C ASP A 444 20.49 -13.47 -15.06
N ASP A 445 20.69 -14.15 -16.19
CA ASP A 445 20.67 -13.58 -17.55
C ASP A 445 19.25 -13.23 -18.05
N SER A 446 18.21 -13.63 -17.32
CA SER A 446 16.85 -13.16 -17.57
C SER A 446 16.68 -11.68 -17.22
N LEU A 447 17.57 -11.10 -16.41
CA LEU A 447 17.54 -9.71 -16.00
C LEU A 447 18.25 -8.81 -16.99
N PRO A 448 17.66 -7.68 -17.41
CA PRO A 448 18.36 -6.72 -18.26
C PRO A 448 19.56 -6.10 -17.52
N SER A 449 20.77 -6.30 -18.08
CA SER A 449 22.04 -5.91 -17.47
C SER A 449 22.21 -4.40 -17.28
N ASN A 450 21.46 -3.59 -18.00
CA ASN A 450 21.42 -2.13 -17.82
C ASN A 450 20.68 -1.69 -16.55
N TYR A 451 19.89 -2.57 -15.93
CA TYR A 451 19.19 -2.32 -14.67
C TYR A 451 19.71 -3.17 -13.52
N PHE A 452 20.08 -4.44 -13.80
CA PHE A 452 20.51 -5.40 -12.79
C PHE A 452 21.65 -6.26 -13.33
N SER A 453 22.77 -6.32 -12.61
CA SER A 453 23.94 -7.08 -13.01
C SER A 453 24.51 -7.87 -11.83
N PHE A 454 24.13 -9.15 -11.72
CA PHE A 454 24.68 -10.05 -10.72
C PHE A 454 26.03 -10.62 -11.13
N LYS A 455 26.94 -10.70 -10.16
CA LYS A 455 28.09 -11.62 -10.25
C LYS A 455 27.57 -13.05 -10.02
N GLN A 456 28.21 -14.02 -10.68
CA GLN A 456 27.86 -15.42 -10.47
C GLN A 456 28.28 -15.88 -9.07
N GLN A 457 27.34 -15.92 -8.14
CA GLN A 457 27.54 -16.36 -6.75
C GLN A 457 26.31 -17.08 -6.21
N ASN A 458 26.56 -18.00 -5.27
CA ASN A 458 25.48 -18.63 -4.50
C ASN A 458 24.88 -17.63 -3.50
N TYR A 459 23.67 -17.94 -3.04
CA TYR A 459 23.11 -17.24 -1.90
C TYR A 459 23.92 -17.51 -0.63
N VAL A 460 24.25 -16.45 0.10
CA VAL A 460 25.00 -16.49 1.35
C VAL A 460 24.02 -16.25 2.51
N PRO A 461 23.97 -17.13 3.53
CA PRO A 461 23.10 -16.93 4.67
C PRO A 461 23.54 -15.73 5.51
N LEU A 462 22.57 -14.88 5.86
CA LEU A 462 22.64 -13.91 6.94
C LEU A 462 21.84 -14.49 8.10
N LEU A 463 22.54 -15.11 9.05
CA LEU A 463 21.89 -15.78 10.16
C LEU A 463 21.43 -14.75 11.20
N GLY A 464 20.14 -14.75 11.53
CA GLY A 464 19.56 -14.08 12.68
C GLY A 464 19.82 -14.85 13.99
N ASP A 465 19.33 -14.32 15.08
CA ASP A 465 19.65 -14.71 16.47
C ASP A 465 19.47 -16.18 16.86
N SER A 466 18.59 -16.94 16.20
CA SER A 466 18.33 -18.33 16.61
C SER A 466 19.50 -19.30 16.41
N ALA A 467 20.38 -19.01 15.44
CA ALA A 467 21.62 -19.78 15.26
C ALA A 467 22.79 -19.20 16.06
N SER A 468 22.74 -17.91 16.43
CA SER A 468 23.80 -17.19 17.09
C SER A 468 23.87 -17.43 18.60
N ASN A 469 22.76 -17.79 19.24
CA ASN A 469 22.79 -18.13 20.68
C ASN A 469 23.73 -19.32 21.03
N LYS A 470 24.00 -20.20 20.06
CA LYS A 470 25.06 -21.20 20.20
C LYS A 470 26.44 -20.71 19.81
N SER A 471 26.57 -19.75 18.86
CA SER A 471 27.85 -19.27 18.36
C SER A 471 28.37 -18.00 19.07
N LEU A 472 27.50 -17.15 19.60
CA LEU A 472 27.90 -15.96 20.36
C LEU A 472 28.64 -16.27 21.66
N LYS A 473 28.41 -17.46 22.27
CA LYS A 473 29.26 -17.94 23.39
C LYS A 473 30.70 -18.20 22.97
N SER A 474 31.01 -18.27 21.66
CA SER A 474 32.32 -18.51 21.11
C SER A 474 32.98 -17.31 20.40
N VAL A 475 32.19 -16.22 20.13
CA VAL A 475 32.73 -15.01 19.50
C VAL A 475 33.05 -14.00 20.59
N SER A 476 34.33 -13.82 20.92
CA SER A 476 34.74 -12.73 21.81
C SER A 476 34.64 -11.40 21.02
N LEU A 477 33.55 -10.72 21.15
CA LEU A 477 33.40 -9.33 20.75
C LEU A 477 34.23 -8.47 21.70
N LYS A 478 35.21 -7.78 21.15
CA LYS A 478 36.03 -6.85 21.92
C LYS A 478 35.84 -5.46 21.31
N ILE A 479 35.52 -4.48 22.14
CA ILE A 479 35.62 -3.09 21.73
C ILE A 479 37.06 -2.76 21.49
N ILE A 480 37.44 -2.47 20.23
CA ILE A 480 38.83 -2.19 19.88
C ILE A 480 39.15 -0.70 19.84
N ASN A 481 38.14 0.14 19.65
CA ASN A 481 38.34 1.58 19.65
C ASN A 481 37.04 2.30 20.06
N ALA A 482 37.17 3.36 20.82
CA ALA A 482 36.11 4.28 21.13
C ALA A 482 36.66 5.72 21.03
N SER A 483 36.06 6.53 20.19
CA SER A 483 36.45 7.93 20.03
C SER A 483 35.28 8.85 20.27
N LYS A 484 35.51 9.92 21.04
CA LYS A 484 34.48 10.95 21.33
C LYS A 484 34.44 11.97 20.21
N GLN A 485 33.26 12.26 19.74
CA GLN A 485 33.01 13.30 18.74
C GLN A 485 31.93 14.25 19.22
N PHE A 486 32.05 15.52 18.85
CA PHE A 486 31.05 16.54 19.15
C PHE A 486 30.36 16.98 17.87
N PHE A 487 29.03 17.03 17.91
CA PHE A 487 28.21 17.52 16.82
C PHE A 487 27.04 18.33 17.40
N HIS A 488 26.90 19.60 17.05
CA HIS A 488 25.86 20.50 17.56
C HIS A 488 25.71 20.52 19.09
N ASN A 489 26.80 20.60 19.83
CA ASN A 489 26.84 20.56 21.31
C ASN A 489 26.43 19.21 21.95
N GLU A 490 26.24 18.19 21.17
CA GLU A 490 26.01 16.83 21.65
C GLU A 490 27.30 16.01 21.53
N ALA A 491 27.57 15.16 22.50
CA ALA A 491 28.72 14.27 22.48
C ALA A 491 28.29 12.87 22.05
N PHE A 492 29.10 12.27 21.18
CA PHE A 492 28.90 10.91 20.68
C PHE A 492 30.14 10.09 20.92
N ILE A 493 29.96 8.79 21.14
CA ILE A 493 31.02 7.81 21.08
C ILE A 493 30.86 6.99 19.81
N ASP A 494 31.90 6.96 18.98
CA ASP A 494 32.02 6.02 17.88
C ASP A 494 32.74 4.76 18.37
N VAL A 495 32.04 3.63 18.45
CA VAL A 495 32.56 2.36 18.98
C VAL A 495 32.82 1.40 17.83
N SER A 496 34.05 0.90 17.73
CA SER A 496 34.43 -0.13 16.76
C SER A 496 34.63 -1.48 17.46
N PHE A 497 34.18 -2.55 16.81
CA PHE A 497 34.20 -3.90 17.34
C PHE A 497 35.30 -4.73 16.68
N GLY A 498 36.08 -5.48 17.47
CA GLY A 498 37.02 -6.50 17.00
C GLY A 498 36.28 -7.82 16.76
N ILE A 499 36.04 -8.16 15.51
CA ILE A 499 35.46 -9.45 15.10
C ILE A 499 36.49 -10.19 14.29
N LYS A 500 36.84 -11.39 14.72
CA LYS A 500 38.02 -12.08 14.19
C LYS A 500 37.85 -12.54 12.75
N ASP A 501 36.70 -12.94 12.24
CA ASP A 501 36.58 -13.52 10.87
C ASP A 501 35.24 -13.40 10.17
N SER A 502 34.26 -12.66 10.67
CA SER A 502 32.98 -12.50 9.99
C SER A 502 32.16 -11.33 10.51
N LEU A 503 31.25 -10.85 9.68
CA LEU A 503 30.22 -9.92 10.09
C LEU A 503 29.23 -10.69 10.97
N VAL A 504 28.99 -10.20 12.18
CA VAL A 504 28.01 -10.79 13.09
C VAL A 504 26.84 -9.82 13.19
N LEU A 505 25.65 -10.30 12.88
CA LEU A 505 24.43 -9.61 13.28
C LEU A 505 24.28 -9.80 14.79
N LEU A 506 24.22 -8.70 15.51
CA LEU A 506 24.00 -8.74 16.95
C LEU A 506 22.54 -9.06 17.23
N PRO A 507 22.24 -9.85 18.27
CA PRO A 507 20.88 -10.05 18.76
C PRO A 507 20.12 -8.74 18.95
N ASN A 508 18.80 -8.74 18.73
CA ASN A 508 17.97 -7.54 18.90
C ASN A 508 18.02 -6.96 20.32
N ASN A 509 18.38 -7.79 21.28
CA ASN A 509 18.54 -7.41 22.69
C ASN A 509 20.00 -7.14 23.08
N THR A 510 20.92 -7.09 22.11
CA THR A 510 22.31 -6.71 22.41
C THR A 510 22.38 -5.22 22.69
N ALA A 511 22.96 -4.86 23.81
CA ALA A 511 23.17 -3.47 24.18
C ALA A 511 24.61 -3.22 24.59
N ILE A 512 25.10 -2.02 24.32
CA ILE A 512 26.29 -1.51 24.99
C ILE A 512 25.84 -0.95 26.32
N ARG A 513 26.31 -1.55 27.40
CA ARG A 513 26.15 -1.04 28.74
C ARG A 513 27.26 -0.01 29.00
N ILE A 514 26.85 1.24 29.24
CA ILE A 514 27.75 2.33 29.61
C ILE A 514 27.62 2.56 31.12
N ARG A 515 28.73 2.39 31.84
CA ARG A 515 28.80 2.74 33.26
C ARG A 515 29.67 3.99 33.42
N TYR A 516 29.06 4.99 34.09
CA TYR A 516 29.75 6.23 34.43
C TYR A 516 29.20 6.79 35.74
N ASN A 517 30.08 7.08 36.72
CA ASN A 517 29.72 7.65 38.05
C ASN A 517 28.53 6.93 38.72
N GLU A 518 28.61 5.61 38.84
CA GLU A 518 27.56 4.74 39.44
C GLU A 518 26.24 4.71 38.67
N LYS A 519 26.14 5.38 37.53
CA LYS A 519 24.98 5.29 36.63
C LYS A 519 25.26 4.27 35.53
N GLU A 520 24.24 3.48 35.23
CA GLU A 520 24.23 2.57 34.09
C GLU A 520 23.24 3.09 33.05
N THR A 521 23.64 3.09 31.79
CA THR A 521 22.78 3.39 30.64
C THR A 521 22.99 2.30 29.60
N PHE A 522 21.89 1.82 29.01
CA PHE A 522 21.91 0.81 27.98
C PHE A 522 21.58 1.44 26.64
N PHE A 523 22.45 1.21 25.64
CA PHE A 523 22.20 1.57 24.26
C PHE A 523 22.04 0.31 23.44
N TYR A 524 20.83 0.06 22.98
CA TYR A 524 20.54 -1.09 22.14
C TYR A 524 21.23 -0.95 20.79
N LEU A 525 21.96 -1.97 20.40
CA LEU A 525 22.61 -2.03 19.11
C LEU A 525 21.66 -2.68 18.12
N TYR A 526 21.18 -1.90 17.19
CA TYR A 526 20.34 -2.38 16.10
C TYR A 526 21.20 -2.52 14.85
N GLY A 527 21.42 -3.77 14.41
CA GLY A 527 22.10 -4.06 13.15
C GLY A 527 23.45 -4.74 13.31
N PRO A 528 24.21 -4.89 12.21
CA PRO A 528 25.43 -5.66 12.20
C PRO A 528 26.56 -4.95 12.92
N ALA A 529 27.27 -5.66 13.77
CA ALA A 529 28.55 -5.23 14.28
C ALA A 529 29.67 -5.54 13.26
N SER A 530 30.50 -4.57 12.98
CA SER A 530 31.61 -4.69 12.04
C SER A 530 32.83 -3.97 12.61
N ASN A 531 34.04 -4.51 12.34
CA ASN A 531 35.30 -3.81 12.61
C ASN A 531 35.55 -2.65 11.63
N LYS A 532 34.74 -2.52 10.56
CA LYS A 532 34.92 -1.51 9.51
C LYS A 532 33.97 -0.31 9.65
N VAL A 533 32.87 -0.47 10.39
CA VAL A 533 31.86 0.60 10.55
C VAL A 533 31.66 0.84 12.05
N PRO A 534 32.12 1.98 12.59
CA PRO A 534 31.88 2.31 13.98
C PRO A 534 30.39 2.55 14.25
N GLN A 535 29.91 2.08 15.38
CA GLN A 535 28.56 2.40 15.87
C GLN A 535 28.60 3.72 16.63
N ARG A 536 27.74 4.66 16.24
CA ARG A 536 27.66 5.98 16.89
C ARG A 536 26.61 5.98 17.99
N ILE A 537 27.04 6.32 19.19
CA ILE A 537 26.20 6.36 20.40
C ILE A 537 26.22 7.78 20.96
N GLN A 538 25.06 8.36 21.16
CA GLN A 538 24.92 9.67 21.81
C GLN A 538 25.13 9.55 23.32
N LEU A 539 26.02 10.38 23.84
CA LEU A 539 26.25 10.44 25.29
C LEU A 539 25.17 11.29 25.97
N PRO A 540 24.66 10.83 27.13
CA PRO A 540 23.66 11.57 27.89
C PRO A 540 24.22 12.88 28.49
N ASP A 541 25.52 12.98 28.66
CA ASP A 541 26.21 14.18 29.15
C ASP A 541 27.46 14.46 28.31
N PRO A 542 27.54 15.61 27.62
CA PRO A 542 28.69 15.95 26.81
C PRO A 542 30.00 16.18 27.60
N ALA A 543 29.91 16.40 28.93
CA ALA A 543 31.08 16.61 29.80
C ALA A 543 31.76 15.30 30.25
N VAL A 544 31.20 14.12 29.92
CA VAL A 544 31.72 12.84 30.35
C VAL A 544 33.14 12.59 29.80
N ASP A 545 34.09 12.25 30.67
CA ASP A 545 35.42 11.82 30.28
C ASP A 545 35.39 10.35 29.79
N LEU A 546 35.92 10.10 28.58
CA LEU A 546 36.01 8.77 28.01
C LEU A 546 36.80 7.77 28.86
N ASN A 547 37.82 8.24 29.59
CA ASN A 547 38.60 7.40 30.44
C ASN A 547 37.84 6.90 31.69
N ALA A 548 36.75 7.56 32.05
CA ALA A 548 35.89 7.18 33.15
C ALA A 548 34.69 6.29 32.72
N ILE A 549 34.60 5.98 31.42
CA ILE A 549 33.51 5.16 30.87
C ILE A 549 33.93 3.70 30.79
N GLN A 550 33.21 2.84 31.44
CA GLN A 550 33.31 1.40 31.22
C GLN A 550 32.25 0.99 30.19
N LEU A 551 32.69 0.38 29.10
CA LEU A 551 31.83 -0.12 28.01
C LEU A 551 31.82 -1.65 28.03
N ASP A 552 30.68 -2.24 28.24
CA ASP A 552 30.47 -3.68 28.20
C ASP A 552 29.39 -4.05 27.18
N LEU A 553 29.59 -5.13 26.42
CA LEU A 553 28.52 -5.73 25.63
C LEU A 553 27.68 -6.65 26.52
N THR A 554 26.40 -6.47 26.50
CA THR A 554 25.47 -7.29 27.28
C THR A 554 24.25 -7.65 26.44
N THR A 555 23.63 -8.79 26.74
CA THR A 555 22.29 -9.13 26.28
C THR A 555 21.33 -8.78 27.40
N THR A 556 20.28 -8.03 27.10
CA THR A 556 19.20 -7.76 28.05
C THR A 556 18.11 -8.81 27.82
N ASP A 557 17.74 -9.49 28.88
CA ASP A 557 16.63 -10.47 28.89
C ASP A 557 15.27 -9.81 28.59
#